data_aa304d38e13c14dfbca9ed70a60a6642
#
_entry.id   aa304d38e13c14dfbca9ed70a60a6642
#
_cell.length_a   1.000
_cell.length_b   1.000
_cell.length_c   1.000
_cell.angle_alpha   90.00
_cell.angle_beta   90.00
_cell.angle_gamma   90.00
#
_symmetry.space_group_name_H-M   'P 1'
#
loop_
_entity.id
_entity.type
_entity.pdbx_description
1 polymer ?
#
loop_
_entity_poly.entity_id
_entity_poly.type
_entity_poly.pdbx_seq_one_letter_code
_entity_poly.pdbx_strand_id
1 'polypeptide(L)'
;MILYEGTIETFNEDVMQNCVADRAAEKYASHYNRKPAPSEYRSWQNSLPILNQAFRYADLKDNKILLEYELPYSSQRIDVLLFGKSVDDTENIVILELKQWSNDGLKDSDSEGNVLVKYASWKEQSHPSLQVEGYYFHLKDFKKIFEEKNAPVLSGSTYAHNYSRKDSPILFSDKFSEPIKKFPLFGKEDAMVLARYLKDKLQGGGGKILFERFTGSPVRPSKRLLEHTSKMINEQQIFNLIDDQIAAYNSIMHRVKMITKTKEKSLVVIKGGPGTGKSVIALEVMGELLRQGKKVMHATGSSAFTNTLRHIVGSRAKHFFKFFFNFTKEPENSIDVLICDEAHRIRKDSNDYGVPAKFKSKNPQIDDLIKPAKLSIFFIDEYQIVRPKEQGSIALIKETAQKFGIKSENIAEFELQTQFRCSGSDAYLQWLDHVLEIRDTEITEFDTKMSLRIFDDPRDMYHEIQKRNLESNNKSRIVAGFCWPWSNPNTDGTLVNDVKIGDFEMPWEKKNQFWKWAIDKSGMDQVGTVYTAQGMEFDYIGVIFGNDLVYDRASCKWRAIPENSFDSQIKRNNPELLSHLKNVYRVLLSRAHKGVYIYFVDKETEKYFKSHLPEII
;
A
#
# COMPACT_ATOMS: atom_id res chain seq x y z
N MET A 1 -10.13 -8.14 10.48
CA MET A 1 -11.12 -9.26 10.41
C MET A 1 -10.54 -10.51 11.05
N ILE A 2 -11.39 -11.44 11.49
CA ILE A 2 -11.01 -12.74 12.07
C ILE A 2 -12.00 -13.76 11.52
N LEU A 3 -11.54 -14.81 10.83
CA LEU A 3 -12.43 -15.82 10.26
C LEU A 3 -12.82 -16.93 11.25
N TYR A 4 -11.97 -17.19 12.21
CA TYR A 4 -12.25 -18.14 13.27
C TYR A 4 -11.60 -17.69 14.58
N GLU A 5 -12.30 -17.87 15.69
CA GLU A 5 -11.76 -17.68 17.04
C GLU A 5 -12.29 -18.76 17.98
N GLY A 6 -11.43 -19.23 18.88
CA GLY A 6 -11.79 -20.24 19.85
C GLY A 6 -10.68 -20.49 20.87
N THR A 7 -10.86 -21.50 21.70
CA THR A 7 -9.77 -22.16 22.41
C THR A 7 -9.19 -23.27 21.53
N ILE A 8 -7.99 -23.75 21.85
CA ILE A 8 -7.41 -24.90 21.13
C ILE A 8 -8.29 -26.14 21.34
N GLU A 9 -8.91 -26.29 22.51
CA GLU A 9 -9.85 -27.38 22.78
C GLU A 9 -11.07 -27.31 21.85
N THR A 10 -11.74 -26.15 21.75
CA THR A 10 -12.84 -25.93 20.81
C THR A 10 -12.40 -26.15 19.36
N PHE A 11 -11.21 -25.66 19.00
CA PHE A 11 -10.66 -25.87 17.66
C PHE A 11 -10.44 -27.36 17.35
N ASN A 12 -9.95 -28.13 18.34
CA ASN A 12 -9.76 -29.57 18.19
C ASN A 12 -11.09 -30.28 17.95
N GLU A 13 -12.16 -29.93 18.72
CA GLU A 13 -13.51 -30.46 18.52
C GLU A 13 -14.04 -30.14 17.12
N ASP A 14 -13.90 -28.89 16.68
CA ASP A 14 -14.34 -28.43 15.36
C ASP A 14 -13.57 -29.11 14.20
N VAL A 15 -12.28 -29.39 14.39
CA VAL A 15 -11.50 -30.17 13.42
C VAL A 15 -11.98 -31.61 13.39
N MET A 16 -12.27 -32.23 14.53
CA MET A 16 -12.80 -33.60 14.58
C MET A 16 -14.16 -33.72 13.93
N GLN A 17 -14.99 -32.68 14.03
CA GLN A 17 -16.30 -32.59 13.38
C GLN A 17 -16.19 -32.16 11.90
N ASN A 18 -14.98 -31.87 11.42
CA ASN A 18 -14.69 -31.40 10.06
C ASN A 18 -15.46 -30.10 9.67
N CYS A 19 -15.71 -29.20 10.65
CA CYS A 19 -16.51 -27.99 10.43
C CYS A 19 -15.71 -26.67 10.51
N VAL A 20 -14.40 -26.69 10.82
CA VAL A 20 -13.59 -25.47 10.95
C VAL A 20 -13.54 -24.67 9.65
N ALA A 21 -13.31 -25.34 8.52
CA ALA A 21 -13.25 -24.68 7.20
C ALA A 21 -14.60 -24.07 6.81
N ASP A 22 -15.71 -24.75 7.15
CA ASP A 22 -17.05 -24.23 6.90
C ASP A 22 -17.35 -22.99 7.72
N ARG A 23 -17.02 -23.00 9.03
CA ARG A 23 -17.18 -21.83 9.92
C ARG A 23 -16.36 -20.65 9.43
N ALA A 24 -15.12 -20.90 8.99
CA ALA A 24 -14.28 -19.85 8.41
C ALA A 24 -14.91 -19.30 7.10
N ALA A 25 -15.44 -20.18 6.25
CA ALA A 25 -16.08 -19.80 4.99
C ALA A 25 -17.39 -19.01 5.21
N GLU A 26 -18.18 -19.37 6.21
CA GLU A 26 -19.38 -18.62 6.59
C GLU A 26 -19.04 -17.19 7.08
N LYS A 27 -18.03 -17.07 7.96
CA LYS A 27 -17.55 -15.75 8.40
C LYS A 27 -16.93 -14.95 7.25
N TYR A 28 -16.21 -15.60 6.35
CA TYR A 28 -15.68 -14.97 5.15
C TYR A 28 -16.82 -14.42 4.29
N ALA A 29 -17.84 -15.25 4.02
CA ALA A 29 -18.98 -14.86 3.20
C ALA A 29 -19.78 -13.72 3.84
N SER A 30 -20.00 -13.75 5.16
CA SER A 30 -20.70 -12.68 5.86
C SER A 30 -19.94 -11.35 5.89
N HIS A 31 -18.60 -11.40 5.86
CA HIS A 31 -17.78 -10.21 5.94
C HIS A 31 -17.50 -9.57 4.58
N TYR A 32 -17.21 -10.39 3.55
CA TYR A 32 -16.88 -9.92 2.20
C TYR A 32 -18.05 -9.97 1.22
N ASN A 33 -19.23 -10.38 1.68
CA ASN A 33 -20.42 -10.61 0.86
C ASN A 33 -20.17 -11.52 -0.38
N ARG A 34 -19.19 -12.43 -0.24
CA ARG A 34 -18.83 -13.41 -1.28
C ARG A 34 -18.22 -14.67 -0.67
N LYS A 35 -18.31 -15.78 -1.38
CA LYS A 35 -17.66 -17.04 -0.96
C LYS A 35 -16.13 -16.96 -1.12
N PRO A 36 -15.34 -17.63 -0.28
CA PRO A 36 -13.90 -17.76 -0.50
C PRO A 36 -13.62 -18.48 -1.82
N ALA A 37 -12.45 -18.21 -2.41
CA ALA A 37 -12.03 -18.93 -3.60
C ALA A 37 -11.90 -20.45 -3.30
N PRO A 38 -12.23 -21.33 -4.26
CA PRO A 38 -12.14 -22.80 -4.03
C PRO A 38 -10.73 -23.26 -3.60
N SER A 39 -9.69 -22.58 -4.03
CA SER A 39 -8.31 -22.85 -3.60
C SER A 39 -8.07 -22.49 -2.14
N GLU A 40 -8.61 -21.36 -1.67
CA GLU A 40 -8.52 -20.88 -0.31
C GLU A 40 -9.28 -21.82 0.66
N TYR A 41 -10.52 -22.15 0.33
CA TYR A 41 -11.29 -23.10 1.11
C TYR A 41 -10.60 -24.47 1.23
N ARG A 42 -10.06 -25.01 0.12
CA ARG A 42 -9.25 -26.25 0.16
C ARG A 42 -7.98 -26.12 0.98
N SER A 43 -7.38 -24.91 1.02
CA SER A 43 -6.23 -24.67 1.88
C SER A 43 -6.56 -24.88 3.35
N TRP A 44 -7.70 -24.35 3.81
CA TRP A 44 -8.15 -24.56 5.19
C TRP A 44 -8.45 -26.03 5.48
N GLN A 45 -9.17 -26.71 4.57
CA GLN A 45 -9.46 -28.14 4.75
C GLN A 45 -8.21 -29.02 4.87
N ASN A 46 -7.14 -28.68 4.16
CA ASN A 46 -5.93 -29.50 4.14
C ASN A 46 -4.97 -29.16 5.30
N SER A 47 -4.80 -27.88 5.64
CA SER A 47 -3.77 -27.43 6.57
C SER A 47 -4.20 -27.52 8.03
N LEU A 48 -5.46 -27.19 8.33
CA LEU A 48 -5.93 -27.07 9.72
C LEU A 48 -5.95 -28.42 10.46
N PRO A 49 -6.36 -29.56 9.88
CA PRO A 49 -6.27 -30.86 10.53
C PRO A 49 -4.82 -31.28 10.84
N ILE A 50 -3.87 -30.97 9.95
CA ILE A 50 -2.44 -31.26 10.14
C ILE A 50 -1.88 -30.41 11.29
N LEU A 51 -2.23 -29.13 11.32
CA LEU A 51 -1.85 -28.23 12.41
C LEU A 51 -2.38 -28.71 13.77
N ASN A 52 -3.63 -29.20 13.79
CA ASN A 52 -4.26 -29.69 15.02
C ASN A 52 -3.48 -30.85 15.67
N GLN A 53 -2.81 -31.69 14.86
CA GLN A 53 -1.95 -32.75 15.40
C GLN A 53 -0.79 -32.14 16.22
N ALA A 54 -0.16 -31.06 15.74
CA ALA A 54 0.91 -30.39 16.49
C ALA A 54 0.40 -29.79 17.81
N PHE A 55 -0.81 -29.24 17.85
CA PHE A 55 -1.43 -28.72 19.08
C PHE A 55 -1.70 -29.81 20.10
N ARG A 56 -2.18 -30.97 19.66
CA ARG A 56 -2.41 -32.13 20.54
C ARG A 56 -1.12 -32.66 21.13
N TYR A 57 -0.04 -32.75 20.35
CA TYR A 57 1.28 -33.13 20.85
C TYR A 57 1.88 -32.10 21.81
N ALA A 58 1.58 -30.82 21.61
CA ALA A 58 1.99 -29.73 22.51
C ALA A 58 1.14 -29.68 23.79
N ASP A 59 0.05 -30.44 23.88
CA ASP A 59 -0.93 -30.46 24.98
C ASP A 59 -1.53 -29.09 25.28
N LEU A 60 -1.82 -28.31 24.20
CA LEU A 60 -2.48 -27.01 24.32
C LEU A 60 -4.00 -27.21 24.44
N LYS A 61 -4.66 -26.44 25.33
CA LYS A 61 -6.11 -26.59 25.64
C LYS A 61 -6.82 -25.24 25.67
N ASP A 62 -6.61 -24.47 26.73
CA ASP A 62 -7.27 -23.18 27.00
C ASP A 62 -6.56 -21.98 26.31
N ASN A 63 -5.50 -22.22 25.56
CA ASN A 63 -4.88 -21.23 24.72
C ASN A 63 -5.88 -20.71 23.69
N LYS A 64 -5.86 -19.41 23.39
CA LYS A 64 -6.70 -18.84 22.35
C LYS A 64 -6.05 -18.95 20.98
N ILE A 65 -6.89 -19.17 19.96
CA ILE A 65 -6.51 -19.23 18.56
C ILE A 65 -7.36 -18.26 17.73
N LEU A 66 -6.71 -17.55 16.83
CA LEU A 66 -7.32 -16.83 15.71
C LEU A 66 -6.85 -17.43 14.41
N LEU A 67 -7.77 -17.61 13.45
CA LEU A 67 -7.41 -17.94 12.07
C LEU A 67 -7.70 -16.77 11.16
N GLU A 68 -6.83 -16.60 10.17
CA GLU A 68 -6.98 -15.60 9.13
C GLU A 68 -7.16 -14.18 9.71
N TYR A 69 -6.24 -13.83 10.61
CA TYR A 69 -6.25 -12.49 11.23
C TYR A 69 -5.75 -11.45 10.23
N GLU A 70 -6.64 -10.57 9.80
CA GLU A 70 -6.30 -9.50 8.89
C GLU A 70 -5.45 -8.43 9.59
N LEU A 71 -4.29 -8.16 9.01
CA LEU A 71 -3.36 -7.15 9.50
C LEU A 71 -3.99 -5.74 9.46
N PRO A 72 -3.79 -4.93 10.49
CA PRO A 72 -4.24 -3.54 10.48
C PRO A 72 -3.79 -2.78 9.23
N TYR A 73 -4.70 -2.05 8.59
CA TYR A 73 -4.44 -1.27 7.38
C TYR A 73 -3.86 -2.06 6.20
N SER A 74 -4.13 -3.36 6.12
CA SER A 74 -3.68 -4.24 5.07
C SER A 74 -4.77 -5.23 4.70
N SER A 75 -4.77 -5.74 3.47
CA SER A 75 -5.59 -6.87 3.04
C SER A 75 -4.94 -8.23 3.35
N GLN A 76 -3.70 -8.22 3.82
CA GLN A 76 -2.97 -9.45 4.18
C GLN A 76 -3.49 -10.04 5.48
N ARG A 77 -3.47 -11.37 5.56
CA ARG A 77 -3.95 -12.13 6.72
C ARG A 77 -2.85 -13.04 7.23
N ILE A 78 -2.76 -13.12 8.54
CA ILE A 78 -1.93 -14.11 9.24
C ILE A 78 -2.76 -15.38 9.37
N ASP A 79 -2.25 -16.49 8.89
CA ASP A 79 -2.97 -17.76 8.90
C ASP A 79 -3.43 -18.13 10.31
N VAL A 80 -2.50 -18.07 11.29
CA VAL A 80 -2.77 -18.45 12.68
C VAL A 80 -2.08 -17.52 13.66
N LEU A 81 -2.83 -17.02 14.66
CA LEU A 81 -2.30 -16.40 15.87
C LEU A 81 -2.71 -17.20 17.11
N LEU A 82 -1.73 -17.52 17.93
CA LEU A 82 -1.93 -18.23 19.19
C LEU A 82 -1.62 -17.33 20.39
N PHE A 83 -2.40 -17.44 21.44
CA PHE A 83 -2.29 -16.63 22.64
C PHE A 83 -2.22 -17.53 23.87
N GLY A 84 -1.27 -17.27 24.73
CA GLY A 84 -1.10 -18.03 25.96
C GLY A 84 0.08 -17.55 26.78
N LYS A 85 0.48 -18.36 27.73
CA LYS A 85 1.63 -18.13 28.60
C LYS A 85 2.60 -19.28 28.53
N SER A 86 3.88 -18.99 28.74
CA SER A 86 4.88 -19.99 29.04
C SER A 86 4.79 -20.45 30.50
N VAL A 87 5.59 -21.42 30.90
CA VAL A 87 5.61 -21.99 32.28
C VAL A 87 5.97 -20.92 33.30
N ASP A 88 6.81 -19.97 32.95
CA ASP A 88 7.23 -18.85 33.79
C ASP A 88 6.23 -17.67 33.79
N ASP A 89 4.97 -17.92 33.40
CA ASP A 89 3.87 -16.96 33.36
C ASP A 89 4.09 -15.79 32.37
N THR A 90 5.08 -15.88 31.46
CA THR A 90 5.30 -14.86 30.43
C THR A 90 4.21 -14.94 29.35
N GLU A 91 3.54 -13.82 29.08
CA GLU A 91 2.52 -13.74 28.03
C GLU A 91 3.16 -13.82 26.63
N ASN A 92 2.65 -14.73 25.80
CA ASN A 92 3.17 -14.99 24.47
C ASN A 92 2.08 -14.91 23.41
N ILE A 93 2.41 -14.25 22.28
CA ILE A 93 1.63 -14.29 21.04
C ILE A 93 2.53 -14.94 19.99
N VAL A 94 2.03 -16.00 19.34
CA VAL A 94 2.78 -16.74 18.33
C VAL A 94 2.10 -16.60 16.97
N ILE A 95 2.82 -16.04 16.00
CA ILE A 95 2.46 -16.05 14.58
C ILE A 95 2.83 -17.41 14.01
N LEU A 96 1.90 -18.08 13.33
CA LEU A 96 2.21 -19.30 12.60
C LEU A 96 1.64 -19.21 11.19
N GLU A 97 2.53 -19.23 10.22
CA GLU A 97 2.22 -19.26 8.79
C GLU A 97 2.18 -20.69 8.29
N LEU A 98 1.22 -21.02 7.44
CA LEU A 98 1.03 -22.35 6.88
C LEU A 98 1.35 -22.35 5.39
N LYS A 99 2.20 -23.29 4.94
CA LYS A 99 2.51 -23.45 3.52
C LYS A 99 2.21 -24.87 3.06
N GLN A 100 1.43 -24.98 1.98
CA GLN A 100 1.14 -26.25 1.31
C GLN A 100 2.10 -26.55 0.16
N TRP A 101 3.21 -25.82 0.05
CA TRP A 101 4.15 -26.01 -1.02
C TRP A 101 4.79 -27.40 -0.93
N SER A 102 4.88 -28.08 -2.06
CA SER A 102 5.55 -29.37 -2.20
C SER A 102 6.92 -29.19 -2.86
N ASN A 103 7.79 -30.17 -2.76
CA ASN A 103 9.15 -30.11 -3.29
C ASN A 103 9.20 -29.87 -4.81
N ASP A 104 8.30 -30.51 -5.56
CA ASP A 104 8.16 -30.36 -7.02
C ASP A 104 7.53 -29.03 -7.45
N GLY A 105 6.87 -28.34 -6.51
CA GLY A 105 6.30 -27.01 -6.68
C GLY A 105 7.24 -25.85 -6.37
N LEU A 106 8.52 -26.12 -6.06
CA LEU A 106 9.50 -25.11 -5.67
C LEU A 106 10.77 -25.17 -6.51
N LYS A 107 11.33 -24.00 -6.78
CA LYS A 107 12.68 -23.84 -7.34
C LYS A 107 13.40 -22.71 -6.61
N ASP A 108 14.71 -22.72 -6.69
CA ASP A 108 15.50 -21.60 -6.21
C ASP A 108 15.28 -20.38 -7.10
N SER A 109 15.35 -19.18 -6.50
CA SER A 109 15.29 -17.89 -7.20
C SER A 109 16.67 -17.24 -7.14
N ASP A 110 17.05 -16.55 -8.22
CA ASP A 110 18.25 -15.72 -8.25
C ASP A 110 18.14 -14.51 -7.30
N SER A 111 16.93 -14.11 -6.95
CA SER A 111 16.69 -13.04 -5.99
C SER A 111 16.94 -13.51 -4.56
N GLU A 112 17.77 -12.79 -3.81
CA GLU A 112 17.98 -13.04 -2.39
C GLU A 112 16.68 -12.82 -1.61
N GLY A 113 16.31 -13.78 -0.76
CA GLY A 113 15.07 -13.73 0.02
C GLY A 113 13.83 -14.30 -0.67
N ASN A 114 13.89 -14.62 -1.98
CA ASN A 114 12.78 -15.20 -2.72
C ASN A 114 12.99 -16.67 -3.10
N VAL A 115 11.88 -17.33 -3.41
CA VAL A 115 11.79 -18.65 -4.04
C VAL A 115 10.82 -18.61 -5.21
N LEU A 116 10.97 -19.49 -6.18
CA LEU A 116 10.02 -19.65 -7.27
C LEU A 116 8.99 -20.71 -6.89
N VAL A 117 7.72 -20.34 -6.92
CA VAL A 117 6.59 -21.24 -6.62
C VAL A 117 5.79 -21.50 -7.89
N LYS A 118 5.42 -22.76 -8.10
CA LYS A 118 4.63 -23.18 -9.26
C LYS A 118 3.15 -22.99 -9.00
N TYR A 119 2.55 -22.06 -9.74
CA TYR A 119 1.11 -21.93 -9.92
C TYR A 119 0.72 -22.36 -11.34
N ALA A 120 -0.04 -21.56 -12.07
CA ALA A 120 -0.20 -21.74 -13.52
C ALA A 120 1.14 -21.49 -14.27
N SER A 121 1.98 -20.62 -13.71
CA SER A 121 3.37 -20.35 -14.12
C SER A 121 4.25 -20.26 -12.87
N TRP A 122 5.59 -20.25 -13.05
CA TRP A 122 6.52 -19.99 -11.97
C TRP A 122 6.45 -18.52 -11.57
N LYS A 123 6.25 -18.24 -10.28
CA LYS A 123 6.22 -16.89 -9.72
C LYS A 123 7.19 -16.76 -8.56
N GLU A 124 7.89 -15.63 -8.47
CA GLU A 124 8.67 -15.29 -7.29
C GLU A 124 7.76 -15.03 -6.10
N GLN A 125 8.12 -15.63 -4.97
CA GLN A 125 7.47 -15.44 -3.68
C GLN A 125 8.54 -15.23 -2.61
N SER A 126 8.23 -14.44 -1.61
CA SER A 126 9.11 -14.27 -0.45
C SER A 126 9.25 -15.60 0.30
N HIS A 127 10.47 -15.84 0.83
CA HIS A 127 10.70 -16.98 1.71
C HIS A 127 9.76 -16.90 2.95
N PRO A 128 9.17 -18.04 3.39
CA PRO A 128 8.16 -18.04 4.45
C PRO A 128 8.61 -17.40 5.77
N SER A 129 9.89 -17.58 6.17
CA SER A 129 10.42 -16.91 7.38
C SER A 129 10.51 -15.40 7.23
N LEU A 130 10.77 -14.87 6.02
CA LEU A 130 10.76 -13.42 5.75
C LEU A 130 9.33 -12.88 5.71
N GLN A 131 8.37 -13.67 5.27
CA GLN A 131 6.96 -13.31 5.33
C GLN A 131 6.51 -13.15 6.80
N VAL A 132 6.86 -14.10 7.65
CA VAL A 132 6.59 -14.04 9.10
C VAL A 132 7.32 -12.85 9.75
N GLU A 133 8.54 -12.56 9.35
CA GLU A 133 9.28 -11.36 9.81
C GLU A 133 8.51 -10.08 9.46
N GLY A 134 7.96 -9.98 8.25
CA GLY A 134 7.11 -8.87 7.85
C GLY A 134 5.88 -8.72 8.75
N TYR A 135 5.15 -9.80 9.02
CA TYR A 135 4.00 -9.79 9.93
C TYR A 135 4.37 -9.42 11.37
N TYR A 136 5.48 -9.94 11.87
CA TYR A 136 6.00 -9.65 13.21
C TYR A 136 6.23 -8.15 13.39
N PHE A 137 6.95 -7.52 12.48
CA PHE A 137 7.20 -6.10 12.56
C PHE A 137 5.95 -5.28 12.31
N HIS A 138 5.07 -5.71 11.39
CA HIS A 138 3.82 -5.02 11.14
C HIS A 138 2.94 -4.97 12.39
N LEU A 139 2.77 -6.10 13.10
CA LEU A 139 2.03 -6.11 14.37
C LEU A 139 2.67 -5.20 15.40
N LYS A 140 3.99 -5.25 15.58
CA LYS A 140 4.71 -4.37 16.51
C LYS A 140 4.54 -2.89 16.17
N ASP A 141 4.48 -2.56 14.89
CA ASP A 141 4.34 -1.17 14.44
C ASP A 141 2.91 -0.63 14.53
N PHE A 142 1.91 -1.50 14.45
CA PHE A 142 0.51 -1.07 14.34
C PHE A 142 -0.40 -1.46 15.51
N LYS A 143 0.04 -2.32 16.43
CA LYS A 143 -0.74 -2.69 17.62
C LYS A 143 -0.11 -2.09 18.89
N LYS A 144 -0.86 -1.20 19.57
CA LYS A 144 -0.34 -0.46 20.73
C LYS A 144 0.05 -1.36 21.92
N ILE A 145 -0.52 -2.55 22.04
CA ILE A 145 -0.18 -3.53 23.09
C ILE A 145 1.33 -3.81 23.17
N PHE A 146 2.04 -3.74 22.04
CA PHE A 146 3.49 -3.96 21.99
C PHE A 146 4.33 -2.76 22.47
N GLU A 147 3.70 -1.63 22.83
CA GLU A 147 4.36 -0.47 23.47
C GLU A 147 4.14 -0.42 24.98
N GLU A 148 3.31 -1.27 25.52
CA GLU A 148 3.00 -1.31 26.94
C GLU A 148 4.22 -1.79 27.75
N LYS A 149 4.32 -1.36 29.02
CA LYS A 149 5.40 -1.85 29.90
C LYS A 149 5.37 -3.38 30.08
N ASN A 150 4.17 -3.97 30.06
CA ASN A 150 3.93 -5.40 30.14
C ASN A 150 3.54 -5.95 28.74
N ALA A 151 4.28 -5.54 27.71
CA ALA A 151 4.04 -6.01 26.36
C ALA A 151 4.25 -7.53 26.28
N PRO A 152 3.34 -8.28 25.63
CA PRO A 152 3.56 -9.71 25.43
C PRO A 152 4.75 -9.97 24.52
N VAL A 153 5.38 -11.10 24.69
CA VAL A 153 6.42 -11.57 23.78
C VAL A 153 5.75 -12.01 22.47
N LEU A 154 6.12 -11.35 21.38
CA LEU A 154 5.70 -11.76 20.04
C LEU A 154 6.78 -12.65 19.44
N SER A 155 6.39 -13.78 18.89
CA SER A 155 7.26 -14.69 18.15
C SER A 155 6.53 -15.20 16.90
N GLY A 156 7.27 -15.78 15.97
CA GLY A 156 6.66 -16.28 14.74
C GLY A 156 7.42 -17.47 14.18
N SER A 157 6.72 -18.29 13.41
CA SER A 157 7.28 -19.45 12.73
C SER A 157 6.43 -19.84 11.52
N THR A 158 6.95 -20.70 10.67
CA THR A 158 6.22 -21.26 9.51
C THR A 158 6.17 -22.78 9.58
N TYR A 159 5.05 -23.36 9.18
CA TYR A 159 4.91 -24.79 8.98
C TYR A 159 4.61 -25.13 7.51
N ALA A 160 5.63 -25.58 6.80
CA ALA A 160 5.54 -26.05 5.42
C ALA A 160 5.27 -27.57 5.42
N HIS A 161 4.04 -27.95 5.76
CA HIS A 161 3.67 -29.33 6.12
C HIS A 161 3.70 -30.35 4.96
N ASN A 162 3.80 -29.91 3.71
CA ASN A 162 3.97 -30.77 2.53
C ASN A 162 5.41 -30.80 2.01
N TYR A 163 6.28 -29.97 2.57
CA TYR A 163 7.66 -29.84 2.10
C TYR A 163 8.60 -30.71 2.92
N SER A 164 9.33 -31.59 2.24
CA SER A 164 10.36 -32.48 2.85
C SER A 164 11.74 -31.87 2.72
N ARG A 165 12.40 -31.63 3.84
CA ARG A 165 13.79 -31.15 3.89
C ARG A 165 14.76 -32.19 3.29
N LYS A 166 14.45 -33.49 3.41
CA LYS A 166 15.31 -34.58 2.95
C LYS A 166 15.37 -34.64 1.43
N ASP A 167 14.27 -34.26 0.77
CA ASP A 167 14.14 -34.39 -0.68
C ASP A 167 14.58 -33.13 -1.44
N SER A 168 14.68 -31.99 -0.75
CA SER A 168 15.16 -30.75 -1.35
C SER A 168 15.62 -29.77 -0.26
N PRO A 169 16.76 -29.09 -0.39
CA PRO A 169 17.23 -28.10 0.57
C PRO A 169 16.73 -26.67 0.28
N ILE A 170 15.91 -26.43 -0.76
CA ILE A 170 15.61 -25.07 -1.26
C ILE A 170 15.19 -24.13 -0.14
N LEU A 171 14.15 -24.48 0.63
CA LEU A 171 13.67 -23.63 1.74
C LEU A 171 14.64 -23.60 2.94
N PHE A 172 15.56 -24.52 3.04
CA PHE A 172 16.54 -24.61 4.14
C PHE A 172 17.97 -24.34 3.66
N SER A 173 18.13 -23.75 2.48
CA SER A 173 19.45 -23.38 1.96
C SER A 173 20.13 -22.30 2.80
N ASP A 174 21.44 -22.23 2.74
CA ASP A 174 22.26 -21.30 3.55
C ASP A 174 21.87 -19.84 3.37
N LYS A 175 21.36 -19.46 2.21
CA LYS A 175 20.87 -18.10 1.96
C LYS A 175 19.71 -17.67 2.86
N PHE A 176 18.98 -18.63 3.46
CA PHE A 176 17.87 -18.37 4.38
C PHE A 176 18.20 -18.66 5.84
N SER A 177 19.47 -18.96 6.17
CA SER A 177 19.90 -19.32 7.52
C SER A 177 19.55 -18.26 8.56
N GLU A 178 19.79 -16.99 8.29
CA GLU A 178 19.50 -15.88 9.22
C GLU A 178 17.98 -15.65 9.43
N PRO A 179 17.13 -15.57 8.39
CA PRO A 179 15.68 -15.53 8.57
C PRO A 179 15.13 -16.72 9.35
N ILE A 180 15.59 -17.95 9.06
CA ILE A 180 15.12 -19.17 9.75
C ILE A 180 15.55 -19.16 11.22
N LYS A 181 16.74 -18.66 11.54
CA LYS A 181 17.19 -18.54 12.94
C LYS A 181 16.28 -17.63 13.76
N LYS A 182 15.80 -16.55 13.17
CA LYS A 182 14.88 -15.59 13.83
C LYS A 182 13.44 -16.12 13.85
N PHE A 183 12.97 -16.64 12.74
CA PHE A 183 11.61 -17.12 12.52
C PHE A 183 11.67 -18.55 11.97
N PRO A 184 11.66 -19.56 12.87
CA PRO A 184 11.87 -20.96 12.50
C PRO A 184 10.90 -21.45 11.44
N LEU A 185 11.45 -22.20 10.48
CA LEU A 185 10.70 -22.92 9.47
C LEU A 185 10.71 -24.42 9.81
N PHE A 186 9.54 -25.00 9.83
CA PHE A 186 9.32 -26.42 10.07
C PHE A 186 8.82 -27.09 8.79
N GLY A 187 9.47 -28.16 8.38
CA GLY A 187 9.05 -28.99 7.26
C GLY A 187 8.11 -30.11 7.71
N LYS A 188 7.78 -31.00 6.77
CA LYS A 188 6.90 -32.16 7.01
C LYS A 188 7.38 -33.05 8.14
N GLU A 189 8.69 -33.27 8.25
CA GLU A 189 9.30 -34.12 9.26
C GLU A 189 9.41 -33.46 10.63
N ASP A 190 9.21 -32.14 10.71
CA ASP A 190 9.45 -31.35 11.92
C ASP A 190 8.19 -31.16 12.81
N ALA A 191 7.10 -31.89 12.55
CA ALA A 191 5.84 -31.74 13.32
C ALA A 191 6.04 -31.83 14.84
N MET A 192 6.88 -32.74 15.33
CA MET A 192 7.21 -32.88 16.75
C MET A 192 8.11 -31.74 17.26
N VAL A 193 8.94 -31.17 16.40
CA VAL A 193 9.79 -30.01 16.73
C VAL A 193 8.93 -28.75 16.85
N LEU A 194 7.99 -28.57 15.93
CA LEU A 194 6.97 -27.52 16.00
C LEU A 194 6.15 -27.65 17.28
N ALA A 195 5.69 -28.86 17.62
CA ALA A 195 4.91 -29.08 18.83
C ALA A 195 5.69 -28.68 20.09
N ARG A 196 6.98 -29.04 20.19
CA ARG A 196 7.87 -28.61 21.29
C ARG A 196 8.03 -27.09 21.30
N TYR A 197 8.27 -26.47 20.18
CA TYR A 197 8.39 -25.00 20.05
C TYR A 197 7.13 -24.30 20.57
N LEU A 198 5.92 -24.79 20.22
CA LEU A 198 4.65 -24.24 20.70
C LEU A 198 4.46 -24.50 22.19
N LYS A 199 4.80 -25.69 22.65
CA LYS A 199 4.74 -26.08 24.06
C LYS A 199 5.57 -25.13 24.93
N ASP A 200 6.83 -24.89 24.56
CA ASP A 200 7.73 -24.00 25.32
C ASP A 200 7.17 -22.59 25.52
N LYS A 201 6.39 -22.12 24.56
CA LYS A 201 5.82 -20.75 24.58
C LYS A 201 4.43 -20.67 25.22
N LEU A 202 3.65 -21.74 25.22
CA LEU A 202 2.21 -21.66 25.43
C LEU A 202 1.68 -22.65 26.47
N GLN A 203 2.48 -23.56 27.04
CA GLN A 203 1.99 -24.60 27.92
C GLN A 203 1.43 -24.11 29.29
N GLY A 204 1.69 -22.85 29.67
CA GLY A 204 1.08 -22.22 30.84
C GLY A 204 -0.40 -21.85 30.63
N GLY A 205 -0.95 -22.08 29.44
CA GLY A 205 -2.37 -21.82 29.15
C GLY A 205 -2.74 -20.32 29.18
N GLY A 206 -3.96 -20.01 29.61
CA GLY A 206 -4.37 -18.66 30.00
C GLY A 206 -4.48 -17.62 28.89
N GLY A 207 -4.78 -18.01 27.68
CA GLY A 207 -4.78 -17.11 26.51
C GLY A 207 -5.90 -16.06 26.46
N LYS A 208 -6.98 -16.19 27.26
CA LYS A 208 -8.19 -15.36 27.13
C LYS A 208 -7.93 -13.86 27.39
N ILE A 209 -7.31 -13.53 28.52
CA ILE A 209 -7.04 -12.12 28.89
C ILE A 209 -6.12 -11.45 27.88
N LEU A 210 -5.05 -12.14 27.45
CA LEU A 210 -4.12 -11.65 26.46
C LEU A 210 -4.82 -11.44 25.10
N PHE A 211 -5.69 -12.35 24.71
CA PHE A 211 -6.50 -12.24 23.50
C PHE A 211 -7.41 -11.01 23.54
N GLU A 212 -8.13 -10.78 24.65
CA GLU A 212 -8.99 -9.62 24.84
C GLU A 212 -8.17 -8.31 24.81
N ARG A 213 -7.00 -8.27 25.43
CA ARG A 213 -6.08 -7.14 25.36
C ARG A 213 -5.57 -6.90 23.93
N PHE A 214 -5.21 -7.95 23.20
CA PHE A 214 -4.73 -7.83 21.82
C PHE A 214 -5.84 -7.34 20.89
N THR A 215 -7.03 -7.93 20.95
CA THR A 215 -8.15 -7.54 20.08
C THR A 215 -8.67 -6.14 20.41
N GLY A 216 -8.77 -5.77 21.69
CA GLY A 216 -9.14 -4.44 22.16
C GLY A 216 -8.03 -3.39 22.05
N SER A 217 -6.77 -3.78 21.73
CA SER A 217 -5.67 -2.84 21.61
C SER A 217 -5.89 -1.87 20.45
N PRO A 218 -5.75 -0.54 20.68
CA PRO A 218 -5.86 0.44 19.62
C PRO A 218 -4.88 0.14 18.49
N VAL A 219 -5.37 0.31 17.26
CA VAL A 219 -4.55 0.27 16.05
C VAL A 219 -4.01 1.66 15.81
N ARG A 220 -2.69 1.80 15.68
CA ARG A 220 -2.10 3.09 15.33
C ARG A 220 -2.44 3.44 13.89
N PRO A 221 -2.57 4.74 13.56
CA PRO A 221 -2.55 5.15 12.18
C PRO A 221 -1.23 4.71 11.54
N SER A 222 -1.28 4.41 10.24
CA SER A 222 -0.07 4.06 9.50
C SER A 222 0.99 5.15 9.67
N LYS A 223 2.25 4.76 9.76
CA LYS A 223 3.36 5.71 9.87
C LYS A 223 3.34 6.62 8.66
N ARG A 224 3.37 7.91 8.85
CA ARG A 224 3.49 8.86 7.75
C ARG A 224 4.83 8.64 7.07
N LEU A 225 4.78 8.24 5.82
CA LEU A 225 5.94 8.04 4.98
C LEU A 225 6.91 9.23 5.08
N LEU A 226 6.36 10.43 4.97
CA LEU A 226 7.13 11.68 4.98
C LEU A 226 7.84 11.96 6.32
N GLU A 227 7.19 11.65 7.45
CA GLU A 227 7.75 11.90 8.79
C GLU A 227 9.01 11.08 9.07
N HIS A 228 9.18 10.00 8.34
CA HIS A 228 10.27 9.09 8.58
C HIS A 228 11.39 9.13 7.53
N THR A 229 11.17 9.84 6.40
CA THR A 229 12.12 9.84 5.29
C THR A 229 13.51 10.35 5.70
N SER A 230 13.59 11.40 6.53
CA SER A 230 14.88 11.91 6.97
C SER A 230 15.65 10.90 7.85
N LYS A 231 14.92 10.13 8.67
CA LYS A 231 15.52 9.09 9.51
C LYS A 231 16.03 7.91 8.67
N MET A 232 15.29 7.53 7.60
CA MET A 232 15.73 6.48 6.67
C MET A 232 17.05 6.86 6.00
N ILE A 233 17.15 8.09 5.48
CA ILE A 233 18.36 8.58 4.84
C ILE A 233 19.51 8.70 5.84
N ASN A 234 19.21 8.91 7.12
CA ASN A 234 20.18 8.97 8.21
C ASN A 234 20.47 7.59 8.86
N GLU A 235 20.35 6.50 8.10
CA GLU A 235 20.73 5.14 8.50
C GLU A 235 19.75 4.39 9.41
N GLN A 236 18.49 4.78 9.43
CA GLN A 236 17.49 4.04 10.21
C GLN A 236 16.46 3.36 9.29
N GLN A 237 16.38 2.04 9.35
CA GLN A 237 15.32 1.27 8.71
C GLN A 237 14.00 1.50 9.46
N ILE A 238 12.99 2.06 8.77
CA ILE A 238 11.76 2.54 9.42
C ILE A 238 10.51 1.78 8.97
N PHE A 239 10.51 1.33 7.72
CA PHE A 239 9.37 0.64 7.14
C PHE A 239 9.58 -0.87 7.15
N ASN A 240 8.53 -1.59 7.49
CA ASN A 240 8.52 -3.04 7.42
C ASN A 240 7.71 -3.44 6.20
N LEU A 241 8.39 -3.98 5.22
CA LEU A 241 7.80 -4.50 4.02
C LEU A 241 7.11 -5.84 4.31
N ILE A 242 6.06 -6.16 3.59
CA ILE A 242 5.35 -7.44 3.71
C ILE A 242 5.10 -8.05 2.32
N ASP A 243 5.06 -9.37 2.26
CA ASP A 243 4.71 -10.21 1.11
C ASP A 243 5.28 -9.73 -0.25
N ASP A 244 4.40 -9.29 -1.15
CA ASP A 244 4.72 -8.81 -2.49
C ASP A 244 5.69 -7.61 -2.48
N GLN A 245 5.65 -6.78 -1.43
CA GLN A 245 6.63 -5.71 -1.24
C GLN A 245 8.03 -6.26 -0.94
N ILE A 246 8.14 -7.29 -0.10
CA ILE A 246 9.41 -7.95 0.20
C ILE A 246 9.96 -8.61 -1.07
N ALA A 247 9.10 -9.29 -1.84
CA ALA A 247 9.50 -9.93 -3.09
C ALA A 247 10.06 -8.91 -4.10
N ALA A 248 9.36 -7.77 -4.26
CA ALA A 248 9.81 -6.68 -5.12
C ALA A 248 11.14 -6.07 -4.63
N TYR A 249 11.26 -5.79 -3.34
CA TYR A 249 12.50 -5.28 -2.72
C TYR A 249 13.68 -6.23 -2.94
N ASN A 250 13.51 -7.53 -2.65
CA ASN A 250 14.56 -8.53 -2.81
C ASN A 250 15.03 -8.65 -4.27
N SER A 251 14.10 -8.64 -5.21
CA SER A 251 14.42 -8.65 -6.64
C SER A 251 15.21 -7.40 -7.07
N ILE A 252 14.82 -6.22 -6.56
CA ILE A 252 15.59 -5.00 -6.79
C ILE A 252 17.01 -5.14 -6.26
N MET A 253 17.18 -5.58 -5.01
CA MET A 253 18.49 -5.73 -4.38
C MET A 253 19.37 -6.78 -5.09
N HIS A 254 18.79 -7.87 -5.57
CA HIS A 254 19.48 -8.83 -6.41
C HIS A 254 19.98 -8.17 -7.71
N ARG A 255 19.12 -7.42 -8.43
CA ARG A 255 19.49 -6.73 -9.67
C ARG A 255 20.57 -5.67 -9.46
N VAL A 256 20.59 -5.01 -8.33
CA VAL A 256 21.68 -4.07 -7.95
C VAL A 256 23.04 -4.82 -7.88
N LYS A 257 23.05 -6.05 -7.36
CA LYS A 257 24.25 -6.89 -7.37
C LYS A 257 24.64 -7.29 -8.79
N MET A 258 23.65 -7.66 -9.62
CA MET A 258 23.88 -8.10 -10.99
C MET A 258 24.44 -7.00 -11.90
N ILE A 259 23.89 -5.78 -11.90
CA ILE A 259 24.41 -4.66 -12.71
C ILE A 259 25.87 -4.31 -12.38
N THR A 260 26.31 -4.60 -11.15
CA THR A 260 27.70 -4.39 -10.75
C THR A 260 28.62 -5.46 -11.37
N LYS A 261 28.13 -6.70 -11.55
CA LYS A 261 28.89 -7.82 -12.12
C LYS A 261 28.89 -7.84 -13.64
N THR A 262 27.71 -7.73 -14.26
CA THR A 262 27.54 -7.90 -15.71
C THR A 262 27.74 -6.62 -16.50
N LYS A 263 27.61 -5.44 -15.85
CA LYS A 263 27.58 -4.10 -16.49
C LYS A 263 26.41 -3.92 -17.47
N GLU A 264 25.47 -4.85 -17.53
CA GLU A 264 24.27 -4.75 -18.36
C GLU A 264 23.23 -3.87 -17.66
N LYS A 265 22.48 -3.10 -18.45
CA LYS A 265 21.33 -2.34 -17.91
C LYS A 265 20.22 -3.27 -17.46
N SER A 266 19.52 -2.88 -16.42
CA SER A 266 18.35 -3.60 -15.89
C SER A 266 17.19 -2.65 -15.61
N LEU A 267 15.97 -3.19 -15.57
CA LEU A 267 14.75 -2.42 -15.36
C LEU A 267 13.79 -3.21 -14.48
N VAL A 268 13.14 -2.49 -13.55
CA VAL A 268 12.08 -3.04 -12.70
C VAL A 268 10.84 -2.15 -12.83
N VAL A 269 9.69 -2.76 -13.06
CA VAL A 269 8.38 -2.08 -13.03
C VAL A 269 7.60 -2.62 -11.84
N ILE A 270 7.10 -1.72 -11.01
CA ILE A 270 6.27 -2.06 -9.85
C ILE A 270 4.94 -1.36 -10.03
N LYS A 271 3.94 -2.15 -10.42
CA LYS A 271 2.55 -1.72 -10.56
C LYS A 271 1.83 -1.87 -9.22
N GLY A 272 0.96 -0.93 -8.90
CA GLY A 272 0.11 -1.04 -7.72
C GLY A 272 -0.88 0.11 -7.65
N GLY A 273 -2.04 -0.14 -7.07
CA GLY A 273 -3.07 0.87 -6.82
C GLY A 273 -2.66 1.91 -5.76
N PRO A 274 -3.54 2.84 -5.43
CA PRO A 274 -3.34 3.76 -4.32
C PRO A 274 -3.18 2.98 -3.01
N GLY A 275 -2.18 3.31 -2.19
CA GLY A 275 -2.01 2.70 -0.86
C GLY A 275 -1.33 1.33 -0.83
N THR A 276 -0.80 0.82 -1.94
CA THR A 276 -0.07 -0.46 -1.95
C THR A 276 1.38 -0.36 -1.47
N GLY A 277 1.81 0.82 -1.00
CA GLY A 277 3.15 1.02 -0.43
C GLY A 277 4.27 1.20 -1.47
N LYS A 278 3.96 1.59 -2.71
CA LYS A 278 4.95 1.89 -3.76
C LYS A 278 6.07 2.81 -3.26
N SER A 279 5.70 3.97 -2.74
CA SER A 279 6.69 4.95 -2.25
C SER A 279 7.41 4.48 -0.98
N VAL A 280 6.82 3.56 -0.21
CA VAL A 280 7.51 2.91 0.93
C VAL A 280 8.68 2.08 0.43
N ILE A 281 8.43 1.21 -0.56
CA ILE A 281 9.49 0.40 -1.18
C ILE A 281 10.55 1.32 -1.81
N ALA A 282 10.12 2.37 -2.52
CA ALA A 282 11.03 3.32 -3.17
C ALA A 282 12.01 3.94 -2.17
N LEU A 283 11.51 4.39 -1.02
CA LEU A 283 12.35 5.02 0.01
C LEU A 283 13.18 4.01 0.81
N GLU A 284 12.66 2.80 1.06
CA GLU A 284 13.41 1.72 1.71
C GLU A 284 14.60 1.29 0.85
N VAL A 285 14.37 1.03 -0.45
CA VAL A 285 15.44 0.75 -1.42
C VAL A 285 16.47 1.87 -1.46
N MET A 286 16.00 3.13 -1.50
CA MET A 286 16.89 4.29 -1.52
C MET A 286 17.75 4.35 -0.25
N GLY A 287 17.17 4.18 0.92
CA GLY A 287 17.88 4.20 2.21
C GLY A 287 18.97 3.14 2.25
N GLU A 288 18.65 1.90 1.86
CA GLU A 288 19.63 0.80 1.84
C GLU A 288 20.76 1.04 0.83
N LEU A 289 20.45 1.51 -0.37
CA LEU A 289 21.46 1.77 -1.39
C LEU A 289 22.39 2.94 -1.02
N LEU A 290 21.88 3.96 -0.34
CA LEU A 290 22.71 5.04 0.21
C LEU A 290 23.67 4.51 1.28
N ARG A 291 23.20 3.62 2.18
CA ARG A 291 24.09 2.94 3.17
C ARG A 291 25.20 2.14 2.50
N GLN A 292 24.90 1.51 1.36
CA GLN A 292 25.90 0.78 0.55
C GLN A 292 26.79 1.68 -0.28
N GLY A 293 26.68 3.01 -0.18
CA GLY A 293 27.50 3.96 -0.94
C GLY A 293 27.18 4.02 -2.44
N LYS A 294 26.00 3.54 -2.88
CA LYS A 294 25.58 3.58 -4.29
C LYS A 294 25.11 4.98 -4.67
N LYS A 295 25.35 5.37 -5.91
CA LYS A 295 24.80 6.60 -6.48
C LYS A 295 23.33 6.35 -6.86
N VAL A 296 22.43 6.66 -5.92
CA VAL A 296 20.99 6.50 -6.10
C VAL A 296 20.31 7.87 -6.13
N MET A 297 19.30 8.02 -6.99
CA MET A 297 18.46 9.21 -7.07
C MET A 297 16.98 8.80 -7.06
N HIS A 298 16.16 9.59 -6.37
CA HIS A 298 14.71 9.48 -6.41
C HIS A 298 14.15 10.58 -7.30
N ALA A 299 13.34 10.22 -8.26
CA ALA A 299 12.75 11.13 -9.23
C ALA A 299 11.23 10.99 -9.28
N THR A 300 10.52 12.09 -9.43
CA THR A 300 9.07 12.09 -9.65
C THR A 300 8.61 13.27 -10.51
N GLY A 301 7.45 13.13 -11.13
CA GLY A 301 6.76 14.22 -11.83
C GLY A 301 5.99 15.17 -10.90
N SER A 302 5.87 14.84 -9.59
CA SER A 302 5.11 15.64 -8.61
C SER A 302 5.98 16.70 -7.94
N SER A 303 5.66 17.97 -8.18
CA SER A 303 6.35 19.09 -7.51
C SER A 303 5.97 19.19 -6.03
N ALA A 304 4.73 18.89 -5.67
CA ALA A 304 4.29 18.88 -4.27
C ALA A 304 5.08 17.83 -3.50
N PHE A 305 5.04 16.58 -3.94
CA PHE A 305 5.69 15.46 -3.27
C PHE A 305 7.21 15.65 -3.16
N THR A 306 7.89 16.02 -4.26
CA THR A 306 9.34 16.28 -4.24
C THR A 306 9.72 17.38 -3.25
N ASN A 307 9.00 18.51 -3.25
CA ASN A 307 9.34 19.62 -2.35
C ASN A 307 9.02 19.30 -0.88
N THR A 308 7.96 18.54 -0.62
CA THR A 308 7.66 18.05 0.72
C THR A 308 8.78 17.13 1.23
N LEU A 309 9.22 16.17 0.42
CA LEU A 309 10.35 15.29 0.76
C LEU A 309 11.62 16.12 1.04
N ARG A 310 11.96 17.05 0.15
CA ARG A 310 13.13 17.95 0.33
C ARG A 310 13.06 18.77 1.61
N HIS A 311 11.86 19.22 1.99
CA HIS A 311 11.65 19.97 3.23
C HIS A 311 11.90 19.10 4.47
N ILE A 312 11.39 17.88 4.46
CA ILE A 312 11.50 16.93 5.58
C ILE A 312 12.94 16.42 5.75
N VAL A 313 13.59 16.04 4.64
CA VAL A 313 14.97 15.50 4.72
C VAL A 313 16.03 16.55 4.95
N GLY A 314 15.69 17.83 4.79
CA GLY A 314 16.59 18.95 5.04
C GLY A 314 17.66 19.17 3.95
N SER A 315 18.56 20.13 4.23
CA SER A 315 19.50 20.65 3.22
C SER A 315 20.52 19.63 2.71
N ARG A 316 20.93 18.65 3.51
CA ARG A 316 21.94 17.65 3.14
C ARG A 316 21.41 16.62 2.15
N ALA A 317 20.19 16.13 2.36
CA ALA A 317 19.61 15.05 1.58
C ALA A 317 18.74 15.52 0.42
N LYS A 318 18.33 16.78 0.38
CA LYS A 318 17.40 17.31 -0.66
C LYS A 318 17.87 17.09 -2.10
N HIS A 319 19.16 16.98 -2.36
CA HIS A 319 19.71 16.81 -3.70
C HIS A 319 19.52 15.39 -4.26
N PHE A 320 19.18 14.41 -3.43
CA PHE A 320 18.83 13.06 -3.88
C PHE A 320 17.40 13.00 -4.46
N PHE A 321 16.55 13.99 -4.16
CA PHE A 321 15.18 14.08 -4.65
C PHE A 321 15.11 15.07 -5.82
N LYS A 322 14.77 14.56 -7.00
CA LYS A 322 14.80 15.27 -8.28
C LYS A 322 13.44 15.23 -8.96
N PHE A 323 13.26 16.11 -9.93
CA PHE A 323 12.17 16.02 -10.91
C PHE A 323 12.62 15.21 -12.12
N PHE A 324 11.71 14.59 -12.85
CA PHE A 324 12.02 13.85 -14.07
C PHE A 324 12.83 14.69 -15.06
N PHE A 325 12.52 15.95 -15.25
CA PHE A 325 13.25 16.83 -16.18
C PHE A 325 14.72 17.13 -15.76
N ASN A 326 15.12 16.79 -14.54
CA ASN A 326 16.50 17.05 -14.11
C ASN A 326 17.53 16.11 -14.78
N PHE A 327 17.06 15.05 -15.45
CA PHE A 327 17.92 14.02 -16.02
C PHE A 327 18.23 14.20 -17.51
N THR A 328 17.69 15.24 -18.16
CA THR A 328 17.84 15.52 -19.61
C THR A 328 19.28 15.62 -20.10
N LYS A 329 20.23 15.94 -19.23
CA LYS A 329 21.66 16.09 -19.55
C LYS A 329 22.57 15.13 -18.82
N GLU A 330 22.01 14.20 -18.06
CA GLU A 330 22.82 13.22 -17.34
C GLU A 330 23.50 12.25 -18.34
N PRO A 331 24.80 12.00 -18.17
CA PRO A 331 25.51 11.04 -19.01
C PRO A 331 24.95 9.62 -18.84
N GLU A 332 25.11 8.83 -19.90
CA GLU A 332 24.70 7.43 -19.85
C GLU A 332 25.43 6.66 -18.74
N ASN A 333 24.69 5.79 -18.02
CA ASN A 333 25.20 4.95 -16.92
C ASN A 333 25.91 5.74 -15.78
N SER A 334 25.64 7.05 -15.68
CA SER A 334 26.24 7.91 -14.63
C SER A 334 25.63 7.71 -13.25
N ILE A 335 24.49 7.01 -13.14
CA ILE A 335 23.72 6.74 -11.93
C ILE A 335 23.61 5.21 -11.75
N ASP A 336 23.89 4.70 -10.55
CA ASP A 336 23.75 3.26 -10.32
C ASP A 336 22.28 2.83 -10.33
N VAL A 337 21.43 3.56 -9.57
CA VAL A 337 20.00 3.28 -9.50
C VAL A 337 19.19 4.58 -9.56
N LEU A 338 18.26 4.63 -10.51
CA LEU A 338 17.26 5.70 -10.60
C LEU A 338 15.88 5.15 -10.22
N ILE A 339 15.32 5.68 -9.15
CA ILE A 339 13.98 5.36 -8.65
C ILE A 339 13.02 6.40 -9.22
N CYS A 340 12.12 5.99 -10.11
CA CYS A 340 11.10 6.82 -10.72
C CYS A 340 9.75 6.56 -10.04
N ASP A 341 9.41 7.36 -9.05
CA ASP A 341 8.13 7.28 -8.35
C ASP A 341 7.04 8.08 -9.08
N GLU A 342 5.78 7.66 -8.98
CA GLU A 342 4.66 8.25 -9.71
C GLU A 342 4.93 8.26 -11.24
N ALA A 343 5.40 7.13 -11.80
CA ALA A 343 5.85 7.05 -13.19
C ALA A 343 4.75 7.31 -14.23
N HIS A 344 3.47 7.20 -13.86
CA HIS A 344 2.35 7.62 -14.71
C HIS A 344 2.41 9.12 -15.08
N ARG A 345 3.18 9.94 -14.33
CA ARG A 345 3.40 11.36 -14.61
C ARG A 345 4.50 11.66 -15.63
N ILE A 346 5.13 10.63 -16.20
CA ILE A 346 6.11 10.81 -17.29
C ILE A 346 5.41 11.50 -18.46
N ARG A 347 6.04 12.54 -18.99
CA ARG A 347 5.53 13.35 -20.10
C ARG A 347 6.17 12.95 -21.42
N LYS A 348 5.56 13.42 -22.52
CA LYS A 348 6.12 13.23 -23.86
C LYS A 348 7.59 13.69 -23.94
N ASP A 349 7.88 14.87 -23.39
CA ASP A 349 9.22 15.46 -23.34
C ASP A 349 9.36 16.40 -22.12
N SER A 350 10.54 16.98 -21.96
CA SER A 350 10.83 17.96 -20.92
C SER A 350 10.81 19.42 -21.44
N ASN A 351 10.09 19.71 -22.53
CA ASN A 351 10.05 21.05 -23.15
C ASN A 351 8.80 21.86 -22.73
N ASP A 352 8.35 21.72 -21.50
CA ASP A 352 7.16 22.41 -20.99
C ASP A 352 7.44 23.77 -20.35
N TYR A 353 6.36 24.57 -20.21
CA TYR A 353 6.37 25.77 -19.37
C TYR A 353 6.63 25.37 -17.91
N GLY A 354 7.50 26.10 -17.21
CA GLY A 354 7.91 25.79 -15.85
C GLY A 354 9.13 24.86 -15.73
N VAL A 355 9.58 24.24 -16.82
CA VAL A 355 10.88 23.57 -16.86
C VAL A 355 11.98 24.62 -17.07
N PRO A 356 12.99 24.72 -16.18
CA PRO A 356 14.10 25.67 -16.34
C PRO A 356 14.82 25.45 -17.67
N ALA A 357 15.20 26.55 -18.36
CA ALA A 357 15.77 26.50 -19.72
C ALA A 357 16.94 25.50 -19.86
N LYS A 358 17.79 25.39 -18.82
CA LYS A 358 18.93 24.45 -18.79
C LYS A 358 18.54 22.96 -18.86
N PHE A 359 17.29 22.61 -18.52
CA PHE A 359 16.76 21.24 -18.52
C PHE A 359 15.74 20.99 -19.64
N LYS A 360 15.45 21.99 -20.48
CA LYS A 360 14.55 21.78 -21.62
C LYS A 360 15.13 20.78 -22.61
N SER A 361 14.33 19.80 -22.98
CA SER A 361 14.67 18.76 -23.94
C SER A 361 13.44 18.40 -24.76
N LYS A 362 13.63 18.11 -26.05
CA LYS A 362 12.60 17.54 -26.95
C LYS A 362 12.69 16.03 -27.05
N ASN A 363 13.69 15.41 -26.38
CA ASN A 363 13.76 13.95 -26.30
C ASN A 363 12.58 13.43 -25.49
N PRO A 364 12.10 12.20 -25.76
CA PRO A 364 11.14 11.55 -24.90
C PRO A 364 11.63 11.55 -23.45
N GLN A 365 10.80 12.02 -22.51
CA GLN A 365 11.22 12.12 -21.11
C GLN A 365 11.59 10.74 -20.51
N ILE A 366 10.94 9.67 -20.98
CA ILE A 366 11.28 8.31 -20.59
C ILE A 366 12.70 7.91 -20.99
N ASP A 367 13.19 8.36 -22.17
CA ASP A 367 14.56 8.12 -22.60
C ASP A 367 15.56 8.78 -21.64
N ASP A 368 15.25 10.02 -21.20
CA ASP A 368 16.06 10.76 -20.22
C ASP A 368 16.12 10.09 -18.83
N LEU A 369 15.17 9.19 -18.52
CA LEU A 369 15.13 8.43 -17.26
C LEU A 369 15.82 7.05 -17.37
N ILE A 370 15.78 6.40 -18.52
CA ILE A 370 16.42 5.09 -18.71
C ILE A 370 17.90 5.23 -19.05
N LYS A 371 18.23 6.19 -19.90
CA LYS A 371 19.61 6.40 -20.38
C LYS A 371 20.64 6.55 -19.25
N PRO A 372 20.46 7.41 -18.23
CA PRO A 372 21.50 7.72 -17.25
C PRO A 372 21.69 6.63 -16.20
N ALA A 373 20.76 5.71 -16.04
CA ALA A 373 20.79 4.72 -14.97
C ALA A 373 21.29 3.34 -15.46
N LYS A 374 22.03 2.64 -14.60
CA LYS A 374 22.34 1.21 -14.80
C LYS A 374 21.12 0.35 -14.44
N LEU A 375 20.38 0.71 -13.39
CA LEU A 375 19.10 0.14 -13.02
C LEU A 375 18.06 1.25 -12.92
N SER A 376 16.99 1.18 -13.71
CA SER A 376 15.82 2.06 -13.58
C SER A 376 14.67 1.30 -12.94
N ILE A 377 14.05 1.89 -11.89
CA ILE A 377 12.93 1.32 -11.17
C ILE A 377 11.75 2.27 -11.33
N PHE A 378 10.64 1.76 -11.86
CA PHE A 378 9.44 2.55 -12.11
C PHE A 378 8.30 2.08 -11.22
N PHE A 379 7.81 2.96 -10.35
CA PHE A 379 6.60 2.75 -9.57
C PHE A 379 5.44 3.44 -10.27
N ILE A 380 4.41 2.68 -10.65
CA ILE A 380 3.35 3.17 -11.53
C ILE A 380 1.95 2.75 -11.05
N ASP A 381 0.99 3.65 -11.27
CA ASP A 381 -0.44 3.41 -11.22
C ASP A 381 -1.09 4.08 -12.43
N GLU A 382 -1.41 3.33 -13.47
CA GLU A 382 -1.92 3.86 -14.73
C GLU A 382 -3.30 4.55 -14.57
N TYR A 383 -4.04 4.26 -13.49
CA TYR A 383 -5.31 4.91 -13.18
C TYR A 383 -5.16 6.24 -12.44
N GLN A 384 -3.94 6.73 -12.22
CA GLN A 384 -3.67 8.04 -11.64
C GLN A 384 -3.21 9.09 -12.66
N ILE A 385 -3.37 8.84 -13.94
CA ILE A 385 -3.16 9.84 -15.00
C ILE A 385 -4.28 10.88 -14.92
N VAL A 386 -3.93 12.10 -14.56
CA VAL A 386 -4.87 13.21 -14.37
C VAL A 386 -4.64 14.39 -15.35
N ARG A 387 -3.64 14.28 -16.24
CA ARG A 387 -3.31 15.34 -17.22
C ARG A 387 -3.04 14.77 -18.60
N PRO A 388 -3.48 15.46 -19.67
CA PRO A 388 -3.29 14.99 -21.06
C PRO A 388 -1.83 14.80 -21.49
N LYS A 389 -0.88 15.47 -20.80
CA LYS A 389 0.54 15.36 -21.10
C LYS A 389 1.25 14.24 -20.37
N GLU A 390 0.59 13.61 -19.41
CA GLU A 390 1.10 12.45 -18.68
C GLU A 390 0.86 11.21 -19.56
N GLN A 391 1.93 10.50 -19.92
CA GLN A 391 1.91 9.38 -20.86
C GLN A 391 2.56 8.12 -20.28
N GLY A 392 2.95 8.17 -19.00
CA GLY A 392 3.62 7.05 -18.35
C GLY A 392 2.73 5.81 -18.33
N SER A 393 3.16 4.75 -19.01
CA SER A 393 2.50 3.45 -19.03
C SER A 393 3.52 2.32 -18.99
N ILE A 394 3.08 1.15 -18.57
CA ILE A 394 3.93 -0.06 -18.53
C ILE A 394 4.39 -0.41 -19.94
N ALA A 395 3.51 -0.26 -20.93
CA ALA A 395 3.84 -0.50 -22.32
C ALA A 395 4.98 0.41 -22.82
N LEU A 396 4.85 1.73 -22.59
CA LEU A 396 5.87 2.72 -22.94
C LEU A 396 7.21 2.43 -22.27
N ILE A 397 7.21 2.07 -20.98
CA ILE A 397 8.42 1.75 -20.22
C ILE A 397 9.13 0.53 -20.83
N LYS A 398 8.41 -0.54 -21.14
CA LYS A 398 8.96 -1.76 -21.73
C LYS A 398 9.48 -1.55 -23.16
N GLU A 399 8.73 -0.85 -24.00
CA GLU A 399 9.13 -0.51 -25.36
C GLU A 399 10.44 0.31 -25.36
N THR A 400 10.50 1.31 -24.47
CA THR A 400 11.72 2.13 -24.35
C THR A 400 12.89 1.31 -23.80
N ALA A 401 12.67 0.39 -22.86
CA ALA A 401 13.71 -0.50 -22.37
C ALA A 401 14.34 -1.34 -23.51
N GLN A 402 13.51 -1.88 -24.39
CA GLN A 402 13.96 -2.62 -25.57
C GLN A 402 14.78 -1.73 -26.53
N LYS A 403 14.35 -0.47 -26.74
CA LYS A 403 15.09 0.53 -27.53
C LYS A 403 16.51 0.77 -26.98
N PHE A 404 16.69 0.72 -25.65
CA PHE A 404 17.99 0.83 -24.99
C PHE A 404 18.75 -0.50 -24.86
N GLY A 405 18.29 -1.56 -25.54
CA GLY A 405 18.95 -2.85 -25.57
C GLY A 405 18.86 -3.65 -24.26
N ILE A 406 17.91 -3.32 -23.38
CA ILE A 406 17.67 -4.07 -22.16
C ILE A 406 16.97 -5.37 -22.52
N LYS A 407 17.65 -6.50 -22.28
CA LYS A 407 17.13 -7.82 -22.57
C LYS A 407 15.91 -8.15 -21.69
N SER A 408 15.00 -8.98 -22.17
CA SER A 408 13.79 -9.38 -21.43
C SER A 408 14.10 -10.03 -20.07
N GLU A 409 15.19 -10.78 -19.96
CA GLU A 409 15.68 -11.37 -18.70
C GLU A 409 16.12 -10.32 -17.67
N ASN A 410 16.52 -9.12 -18.14
CA ASN A 410 16.91 -8.00 -17.31
C ASN A 410 15.73 -7.07 -16.96
N ILE A 411 14.50 -7.41 -17.37
CA ILE A 411 13.28 -6.69 -17.03
C ILE A 411 12.49 -7.53 -16.02
N ALA A 412 12.13 -6.94 -14.88
CA ALA A 412 11.22 -7.55 -13.91
C ALA A 412 9.96 -6.70 -13.76
N GLU A 413 8.83 -7.36 -13.50
CA GLU A 413 7.56 -6.73 -13.24
C GLU A 413 6.92 -7.33 -12.00
N PHE A 414 6.46 -6.45 -11.10
CA PHE A 414 5.75 -6.83 -9.88
C PHE A 414 4.42 -6.09 -9.83
N GLU A 415 3.40 -6.77 -9.33
CA GLU A 415 2.10 -6.17 -9.03
C GLU A 415 1.84 -6.28 -7.54
N LEU A 416 1.77 -5.11 -6.87
CA LEU A 416 1.45 -5.02 -5.46
C LEU A 416 -0.06 -5.11 -5.28
N GLN A 417 -0.50 -6.14 -4.58
CA GLN A 417 -1.92 -6.38 -4.29
C GLN A 417 -2.31 -5.95 -2.88
N THR A 418 -1.35 -5.85 -1.97
CA THR A 418 -1.58 -5.48 -0.58
C THR A 418 -2.01 -4.02 -0.46
N GLN A 419 -3.22 -3.78 0.04
CA GLN A 419 -3.77 -2.44 0.25
C GLN A 419 -3.57 -1.98 1.69
N PHE A 420 -2.96 -0.79 1.88
CA PHE A 420 -2.73 -0.15 3.19
C PHE A 420 -3.61 1.08 3.43
N ARG A 421 -4.28 1.59 2.40
CA ARG A 421 -5.26 2.68 2.52
C ARG A 421 -6.67 2.11 2.60
N CYS A 422 -7.63 3.00 2.77
CA CYS A 422 -9.05 2.64 2.82
C CYS A 422 -9.31 1.51 3.84
N SER A 423 -8.63 1.56 4.99
CA SER A 423 -8.66 0.52 6.04
C SER A 423 -8.29 -0.89 5.53
N GLY A 424 -7.50 -0.99 4.46
CA GLY A 424 -7.16 -2.25 3.80
C GLY A 424 -8.25 -2.78 2.87
N SER A 425 -9.23 -1.95 2.49
CA SER A 425 -10.37 -2.36 1.67
C SER A 425 -10.09 -2.19 0.17
N ASP A 426 -9.78 -3.29 -0.52
CA ASP A 426 -9.77 -3.33 -1.98
C ASP A 426 -11.18 -3.15 -2.53
N ALA A 427 -12.20 -3.61 -1.81
CA ALA A 427 -13.60 -3.49 -2.19
C ALA A 427 -14.03 -2.02 -2.32
N TYR A 428 -13.55 -1.12 -1.43
CA TYR A 428 -13.81 0.31 -1.56
C TYR A 428 -13.29 0.89 -2.88
N LEU A 429 -12.05 0.56 -3.27
CA LEU A 429 -11.47 1.05 -4.52
C LEU A 429 -12.16 0.45 -5.74
N GLN A 430 -12.56 -0.81 -5.68
CA GLN A 430 -13.32 -1.46 -6.76
C GLN A 430 -14.72 -0.86 -6.89
N TRP A 431 -15.39 -0.60 -5.75
CA TRP A 431 -16.65 0.13 -5.73
C TRP A 431 -16.51 1.54 -6.31
N LEU A 432 -15.46 2.26 -5.93
CA LEU A 432 -15.20 3.62 -6.45
C LEU A 432 -14.96 3.59 -7.96
N ASP A 433 -14.18 2.62 -8.46
CA ASP A 433 -13.92 2.42 -9.88
C ASP A 433 -15.21 2.07 -10.64
N HIS A 434 -16.10 1.31 -10.02
CA HIS A 434 -17.43 0.97 -10.57
C HIS A 434 -18.33 2.20 -10.64
N VAL A 435 -18.49 2.94 -9.53
CA VAL A 435 -19.37 4.13 -9.47
C VAL A 435 -18.88 5.23 -10.43
N LEU A 436 -17.57 5.40 -10.57
CA LEU A 436 -17.00 6.34 -11.55
C LEU A 436 -16.94 5.76 -12.97
N GLU A 437 -17.39 4.52 -13.19
CA GLU A 437 -17.30 3.81 -14.48
C GLU A 437 -15.90 3.89 -15.10
N ILE A 438 -14.85 3.67 -14.27
CA ILE A 438 -13.45 3.64 -14.71
C ILE A 438 -13.09 2.22 -15.16
N ARG A 439 -13.55 1.21 -14.42
CA ARG A 439 -13.36 -0.21 -14.71
C ARG A 439 -14.65 -0.97 -14.46
N ASP A 440 -14.84 -2.00 -15.25
CA ASP A 440 -15.86 -3.00 -14.96
C ASP A 440 -15.36 -3.88 -13.81
N THR A 441 -16.01 -3.79 -12.65
CA THR A 441 -15.65 -4.54 -11.45
C THR A 441 -16.83 -5.38 -10.98
N GLU A 442 -16.53 -6.58 -10.45
CA GLU A 442 -17.56 -7.47 -9.92
C GLU A 442 -18.11 -7.02 -8.56
N ILE A 443 -17.42 -6.11 -7.87
CA ILE A 443 -17.78 -5.61 -6.55
C ILE A 443 -18.48 -4.27 -6.70
N THR A 444 -19.77 -4.25 -6.42
CA THR A 444 -20.61 -3.05 -6.40
C THR A 444 -20.79 -2.47 -4.99
N GLU A 445 -20.45 -3.24 -3.94
CA GLU A 445 -20.56 -2.85 -2.55
C GLU A 445 -19.21 -3.02 -1.85
N PHE A 446 -18.87 -2.12 -0.95
CA PHE A 446 -17.65 -2.21 -0.15
C PHE A 446 -17.96 -2.58 1.32
N ASP A 447 -16.97 -3.12 2.01
CA ASP A 447 -17.11 -3.44 3.41
C ASP A 447 -17.15 -2.17 4.30
N THR A 448 -17.70 -2.26 5.49
CA THR A 448 -17.91 -1.15 6.43
C THR A 448 -16.63 -0.68 7.13
N LYS A 449 -15.44 -1.15 6.74
CA LYS A 449 -14.18 -0.74 7.37
C LYS A 449 -13.84 0.72 7.11
N MET A 450 -14.24 1.23 5.94
CA MET A 450 -14.04 2.61 5.54
C MET A 450 -15.24 3.45 5.93
N SER A 451 -15.04 4.51 6.70
CA SER A 451 -16.12 5.45 7.00
C SER A 451 -16.41 6.31 5.78
N LEU A 452 -17.53 6.06 5.10
CA LEU A 452 -18.00 6.90 3.99
C LEU A 452 -19.25 7.67 4.42
N ARG A 453 -19.23 9.00 4.29
CA ARG A 453 -20.36 9.86 4.62
C ARG A 453 -20.57 10.91 3.54
N ILE A 454 -21.83 11.15 3.18
CA ILE A 454 -22.23 12.24 2.28
C ILE A 454 -22.94 13.29 3.12
N PHE A 455 -22.54 14.54 2.95
CA PHE A 455 -23.06 15.69 3.68
C PHE A 455 -23.91 16.57 2.76
N ASP A 456 -25.02 17.06 3.26
CA ASP A 456 -25.91 17.96 2.53
C ASP A 456 -25.42 19.41 2.58
N ASP A 457 -24.63 19.78 3.61
CA ASP A 457 -24.02 21.10 3.82
C ASP A 457 -22.48 20.97 3.90
N PRO A 458 -21.70 21.76 3.14
CA PRO A 458 -20.25 21.73 3.18
C PRO A 458 -19.68 22.21 4.53
N ARG A 459 -20.41 23.01 5.30
CA ARG A 459 -20.03 23.46 6.65
C ARG A 459 -20.02 22.30 7.64
N ASP A 460 -21.03 21.44 7.59
CA ASP A 460 -21.12 20.27 8.45
C ASP A 460 -19.97 19.28 8.14
N MET A 461 -19.66 19.08 6.86
CA MET A 461 -18.49 18.30 6.44
C MET A 461 -17.20 18.92 6.98
N TYR A 462 -17.02 20.24 6.85
CA TYR A 462 -15.83 20.94 7.34
C TYR A 462 -15.68 20.77 8.85
N HIS A 463 -16.73 20.99 9.64
CA HIS A 463 -16.69 20.82 11.10
C HIS A 463 -16.37 19.39 11.52
N GLU A 464 -16.94 18.40 10.85
CA GLU A 464 -16.62 17.00 11.14
C GLU A 464 -15.15 16.68 10.78
N ILE A 465 -14.62 17.17 9.66
CA ILE A 465 -13.21 17.00 9.30
C ILE A 465 -12.28 17.73 10.28
N GLN A 466 -12.65 18.93 10.76
CA GLN A 466 -11.90 19.62 11.83
C GLN A 466 -11.83 18.77 13.10
N LYS A 467 -12.95 18.21 13.53
CA LYS A 467 -13.01 17.30 14.68
C LYS A 467 -12.10 16.11 14.48
N ARG A 468 -12.18 15.44 13.32
CA ARG A 468 -11.30 14.32 12.97
C ARG A 468 -9.83 14.72 12.91
N ASN A 469 -9.53 15.94 12.47
CA ASN A 469 -8.17 16.45 12.42
C ASN A 469 -7.55 16.60 13.82
N LEU A 470 -8.33 17.02 14.81
CA LEU A 470 -7.88 17.07 16.21
C LEU A 470 -7.65 15.65 16.77
N GLU A 471 -8.57 14.73 16.52
CA GLU A 471 -8.48 13.33 16.96
C GLU A 471 -7.31 12.58 16.30
N SER A 472 -6.98 12.90 15.06
CA SER A 472 -5.95 12.26 14.24
C SER A 472 -4.60 12.96 14.26
N ASN A 473 -4.37 13.90 15.16
CA ASN A 473 -3.11 14.64 15.26
C ASN A 473 -2.68 15.29 13.93
N ASN A 474 -3.53 16.15 13.38
CA ASN A 474 -3.31 16.89 12.13
C ASN A 474 -3.20 16.01 10.86
N LYS A 475 -3.95 14.90 10.80
CA LYS A 475 -3.94 13.94 9.66
C LYS A 475 -5.23 13.97 8.83
N SER A 476 -5.97 15.06 8.85
CA SER A 476 -7.16 15.23 8.03
C SER A 476 -7.09 16.52 7.21
N ARG A 477 -7.67 16.51 6.02
CA ARG A 477 -7.65 17.65 5.08
C ARG A 477 -8.94 17.73 4.28
N ILE A 478 -9.15 18.89 3.65
CA ILE A 478 -10.22 19.11 2.68
C ILE A 478 -9.59 19.30 1.31
N VAL A 479 -10.18 18.66 0.31
CA VAL A 479 -9.80 18.76 -1.10
C VAL A 479 -11.02 19.02 -1.96
N ALA A 480 -10.82 19.60 -3.14
CA ALA A 480 -11.90 19.85 -4.08
C ALA A 480 -11.48 19.58 -5.53
N GLY A 481 -12.48 19.31 -6.39
CA GLY A 481 -12.34 19.49 -7.82
C GLY A 481 -11.97 20.94 -8.15
N PHE A 482 -11.20 21.16 -9.20
CA PHE A 482 -10.70 22.50 -9.51
C PHE A 482 -11.76 23.36 -10.22
N CYS A 483 -12.88 23.61 -9.52
CA CYS A 483 -14.09 24.29 -10.03
C CYS A 483 -14.17 25.78 -9.66
N TRP A 484 -13.13 26.34 -9.04
CA TRP A 484 -13.07 27.74 -8.65
C TRP A 484 -11.76 28.38 -9.09
N PRO A 485 -11.71 29.73 -9.26
CA PRO A 485 -10.45 30.41 -9.54
C PRO A 485 -9.43 30.16 -8.41
N TRP A 486 -8.18 30.35 -8.71
CA TRP A 486 -7.12 30.31 -7.70
C TRP A 486 -6.36 31.63 -7.73
N SER A 487 -6.79 32.56 -6.90
CA SER A 487 -6.27 33.93 -6.83
C SER A 487 -4.86 33.98 -6.21
N ASN A 488 -4.18 35.08 -6.42
CA ASN A 488 -2.98 35.39 -5.65
C ASN A 488 -3.38 35.92 -4.26
N PRO A 489 -2.53 35.75 -3.23
CA PRO A 489 -2.76 36.34 -1.93
C PRO A 489 -2.97 37.87 -2.02
N ASN A 490 -3.73 38.42 -1.08
CA ASN A 490 -3.87 39.86 -0.88
C ASN A 490 -2.51 40.50 -0.57
N THR A 491 -2.45 41.84 -0.61
CA THR A 491 -1.21 42.59 -0.34
C THR A 491 -0.68 42.42 1.08
N ASP A 492 -1.55 42.11 2.04
CA ASP A 492 -1.20 41.79 3.43
C ASP A 492 -0.79 40.31 3.64
N GLY A 493 -0.80 39.50 2.56
CA GLY A 493 -0.44 38.09 2.60
C GLY A 493 -1.58 37.13 2.98
N THR A 494 -2.78 37.62 3.26
CA THR A 494 -3.98 36.80 3.50
C THR A 494 -4.41 36.10 2.20
N LEU A 495 -4.97 34.89 2.33
CA LEU A 495 -5.48 34.16 1.17
C LEU A 495 -6.88 34.62 0.80
N VAL A 496 -7.20 34.57 -0.48
CA VAL A 496 -8.54 34.86 -0.99
C VAL A 496 -9.40 33.60 -0.86
N ASN A 497 -10.61 33.73 -0.31
CA ASN A 497 -11.57 32.64 -0.24
C ASN A 497 -12.21 32.43 -1.62
N ASP A 498 -11.54 31.66 -2.47
CA ASP A 498 -11.98 31.41 -3.84
C ASP A 498 -13.01 30.26 -3.94
N VAL A 499 -12.90 29.24 -3.07
CA VAL A 499 -13.85 28.12 -3.03
C VAL A 499 -15.12 28.61 -2.33
N LYS A 500 -16.20 28.81 -3.10
CA LYS A 500 -17.47 29.40 -2.62
C LYS A 500 -18.65 28.50 -2.96
N ILE A 501 -19.44 28.16 -1.95
CA ILE A 501 -20.64 27.32 -2.06
C ILE A 501 -21.70 27.91 -1.13
N GLY A 502 -22.60 28.71 -1.67
CA GLY A 502 -23.54 29.48 -0.84
C GLY A 502 -22.76 30.37 0.15
N ASP A 503 -23.04 30.21 1.45
CA ASP A 503 -22.36 30.96 2.52
C ASP A 503 -21.05 30.29 3.00
N PHE A 504 -20.70 29.12 2.47
CA PHE A 504 -19.42 28.45 2.77
C PHE A 504 -18.34 28.99 1.85
N GLU A 505 -17.23 29.45 2.44
CA GLU A 505 -16.10 29.92 1.66
C GLU A 505 -14.76 29.52 2.32
N MET A 506 -13.82 29.09 1.51
CA MET A 506 -12.45 28.74 1.92
C MET A 506 -11.42 29.13 0.85
N PRO A 507 -10.17 29.42 1.26
CA PRO A 507 -9.09 29.63 0.29
C PRO A 507 -8.52 28.29 -0.20
N TRP A 508 -7.98 28.32 -1.42
CA TRP A 508 -7.06 27.27 -1.85
C TRP A 508 -5.74 27.30 -1.08
N GLU A 509 -4.99 26.20 -1.15
CA GLU A 509 -3.63 26.13 -0.60
C GLU A 509 -2.74 27.23 -1.18
N LYS A 510 -1.77 27.71 -0.38
CA LYS A 510 -0.90 28.83 -0.75
C LYS A 510 0.02 28.47 -1.94
N LYS A 511 -0.11 29.17 -3.09
CA LYS A 511 0.60 28.89 -4.35
C LYS A 511 2.09 28.65 -4.23
N ASN A 512 2.79 29.44 -3.45
CA ASN A 512 4.27 29.38 -3.31
C ASN A 512 4.72 28.40 -2.23
N GLN A 513 3.81 27.82 -1.45
CA GLN A 513 4.11 26.89 -0.36
C GLN A 513 3.11 25.72 -0.32
N PHE A 514 2.49 25.38 -1.46
CA PHE A 514 1.47 24.35 -1.57
C PHE A 514 1.92 22.99 -1.02
N TRP A 515 3.23 22.67 -1.05
CA TRP A 515 3.78 21.43 -0.49
C TRP A 515 3.67 21.35 1.04
N LYS A 516 3.47 22.49 1.74
CA LYS A 516 3.27 22.51 3.19
C LYS A 516 1.84 22.18 3.60
N TRP A 517 0.88 22.36 2.70
CA TRP A 517 -0.54 22.17 2.98
C TRP A 517 -0.83 20.82 3.65
N ALA A 518 -0.21 19.73 3.19
CA ALA A 518 -0.44 18.39 3.75
C ALA A 518 0.12 18.21 5.16
N ILE A 519 1.14 18.96 5.55
CA ILE A 519 1.91 18.74 6.79
C ILE A 519 1.70 19.83 7.84
N ASP A 520 1.49 21.09 7.45
CA ASP A 520 1.32 22.20 8.39
C ASP A 520 -0.10 22.21 8.97
N LYS A 521 -0.23 22.69 10.21
CA LYS A 521 -1.53 22.83 10.90
C LYS A 521 -2.48 23.75 10.14
N SER A 522 -1.96 24.84 9.56
CA SER A 522 -2.73 25.80 8.75
C SER A 522 -3.32 25.18 7.46
N GLY A 523 -2.88 24.00 7.06
CA GLY A 523 -3.46 23.32 5.91
C GLY A 523 -4.91 22.88 6.13
N MET A 524 -5.39 22.81 7.38
CA MET A 524 -6.79 22.52 7.67
C MET A 524 -7.73 23.67 7.27
N ASP A 525 -7.23 24.90 7.25
CA ASP A 525 -7.99 26.10 6.88
C ASP A 525 -7.87 26.41 5.37
N GLN A 526 -7.41 25.46 4.57
CA GLN A 526 -7.18 25.59 3.14
C GLN A 526 -7.67 24.35 2.41
N VAL A 527 -8.18 24.53 1.19
CA VAL A 527 -8.61 23.43 0.32
C VAL A 527 -7.44 23.01 -0.58
N GLY A 528 -7.12 21.71 -0.59
CA GLY A 528 -6.09 21.15 -1.46
C GLY A 528 -6.63 20.77 -2.84
N THR A 529 -5.77 20.83 -3.85
CA THR A 529 -6.06 20.34 -5.19
C THR A 529 -5.62 18.87 -5.36
N VAL A 530 -6.05 18.22 -6.44
CA VAL A 530 -5.56 16.88 -6.80
C VAL A 530 -4.04 16.83 -6.92
N TYR A 531 -3.42 17.91 -7.38
CA TYR A 531 -1.97 17.99 -7.61
C TYR A 531 -1.16 18.02 -6.32
N THR A 532 -1.75 18.52 -5.26
CA THR A 532 -1.14 18.59 -3.94
C THR A 532 -1.47 17.35 -3.11
N ALA A 533 -2.68 16.84 -3.24
CA ALA A 533 -3.12 15.64 -2.54
C ALA A 533 -2.48 14.35 -3.07
N GLN A 534 -2.16 14.30 -4.37
CA GLN A 534 -1.56 13.12 -4.99
C GLN A 534 -0.14 12.86 -4.44
N GLY A 535 0.09 11.65 -3.93
CA GLY A 535 1.30 11.27 -3.21
C GLY A 535 1.21 11.47 -1.69
N MET A 536 0.16 12.15 -1.18
CA MET A 536 -0.07 12.36 0.26
C MET A 536 -1.11 11.38 0.81
N GLU A 537 -1.09 11.19 2.13
CA GLU A 537 -1.98 10.28 2.85
C GLU A 537 -2.57 10.94 4.08
N PHE A 538 -3.86 10.69 4.32
CA PHE A 538 -4.62 11.27 5.42
C PHE A 538 -5.39 10.17 6.18
N ASP A 539 -5.72 10.41 7.44
CA ASP A 539 -6.63 9.54 8.17
C ASP A 539 -8.07 9.75 7.69
N TYR A 540 -8.47 11.01 7.56
CA TYR A 540 -9.77 11.40 6.99
C TYR A 540 -9.58 12.48 5.93
N ILE A 541 -10.43 12.44 4.93
CA ILE A 541 -10.46 13.46 3.87
C ILE A 541 -11.89 13.94 3.62
N GLY A 542 -12.07 15.25 3.56
CA GLY A 542 -13.28 15.90 3.06
C GLY A 542 -13.11 16.21 1.58
N VAL A 543 -14.01 15.73 0.75
CA VAL A 543 -13.95 15.93 -0.70
C VAL A 543 -15.15 16.76 -1.14
N ILE A 544 -14.87 17.94 -1.67
CA ILE A 544 -15.89 18.74 -2.38
C ILE A 544 -15.89 18.26 -3.82
N PHE A 545 -16.92 17.48 -4.17
CA PHE A 545 -17.12 16.99 -5.53
C PHE A 545 -17.75 18.12 -6.35
N GLY A 546 -16.99 18.69 -7.26
CA GLY A 546 -17.37 19.84 -8.06
C GLY A 546 -18.31 19.50 -9.19
N ASN A 547 -18.77 20.52 -9.89
CA ASN A 547 -19.70 20.43 -11.01
C ASN A 547 -19.02 20.43 -12.40
N ASP A 548 -17.70 20.20 -12.43
CA ASP A 548 -16.95 19.94 -13.66
C ASP A 548 -17.08 18.49 -14.14
N LEU A 549 -17.50 17.59 -13.24
CA LEU A 549 -17.88 16.21 -13.53
C LEU A 549 -19.25 15.92 -12.91
N VAL A 550 -20.25 15.62 -13.73
CA VAL A 550 -21.61 15.37 -13.26
C VAL A 550 -22.17 14.08 -13.86
N TYR A 551 -23.07 13.42 -13.12
CA TYR A 551 -23.81 12.26 -13.61
C TYR A 551 -25.18 12.72 -14.16
N ASP A 552 -25.36 12.58 -15.46
CA ASP A 552 -26.63 12.89 -16.14
C ASP A 552 -27.60 11.70 -16.04
N ARG A 553 -28.59 11.78 -15.18
CA ARG A 553 -29.59 10.71 -14.98
C ARG A 553 -30.45 10.46 -16.22
N ALA A 554 -30.67 11.47 -17.06
CA ALA A 554 -31.50 11.31 -18.25
C ALA A 554 -30.81 10.42 -19.29
N SER A 555 -29.49 10.55 -19.45
CA SER A 555 -28.69 9.71 -20.35
C SER A 555 -28.04 8.52 -19.65
N CYS A 556 -28.12 8.43 -18.32
CA CYS A 556 -27.43 7.44 -17.48
C CYS A 556 -25.91 7.40 -17.76
N LYS A 557 -25.26 8.57 -17.85
CA LYS A 557 -23.84 8.69 -18.20
C LYS A 557 -23.16 9.84 -17.44
N TRP A 558 -21.89 9.64 -17.17
CA TRP A 558 -21.02 10.70 -16.71
C TRP A 558 -20.76 11.72 -17.83
N ARG A 559 -20.73 12.98 -17.47
CA ARG A 559 -20.47 14.11 -18.37
C ARG A 559 -19.42 15.05 -17.76
N ALA A 560 -18.43 15.38 -18.56
CA ALA A 560 -17.50 16.47 -18.26
C ALA A 560 -18.12 17.80 -18.67
N ILE A 561 -18.04 18.82 -17.79
CA ILE A 561 -18.53 20.19 -18.03
C ILE A 561 -17.30 21.13 -18.00
N PRO A 562 -16.65 21.33 -19.16
CA PRO A 562 -15.40 22.09 -19.23
C PRO A 562 -15.51 23.52 -18.71
N GLU A 563 -16.70 24.12 -18.86
CA GLU A 563 -17.00 25.50 -18.42
C GLU A 563 -16.84 25.65 -16.90
N ASN A 564 -17.17 24.62 -16.16
CA ASN A 564 -17.09 24.59 -14.70
C ASN A 564 -15.69 24.26 -14.17
N SER A 565 -14.75 23.85 -15.01
CA SER A 565 -13.38 23.60 -14.61
C SER A 565 -12.52 24.85 -14.76
N PHE A 566 -11.76 25.20 -13.75
CA PHE A 566 -10.73 26.24 -13.77
C PHE A 566 -9.33 25.67 -14.05
N ASP A 567 -9.20 24.36 -14.22
CA ASP A 567 -7.93 23.74 -14.61
C ASP A 567 -7.66 23.87 -16.10
N SER A 568 -6.93 24.92 -16.46
CA SER A 568 -6.55 25.17 -17.84
C SER A 568 -5.65 24.05 -18.47
N GLN A 569 -4.99 23.24 -17.65
CA GLN A 569 -4.14 22.17 -18.13
C GLN A 569 -4.93 20.93 -18.54
N ILE A 570 -6.05 20.68 -17.89
CA ILE A 570 -6.93 19.55 -18.21
C ILE A 570 -7.89 19.90 -19.35
N LYS A 571 -8.54 21.06 -19.28
CA LYS A 571 -9.66 21.37 -20.18
C LYS A 571 -9.25 21.77 -21.61
N ARG A 572 -8.01 22.25 -21.83
CA ARG A 572 -7.61 22.81 -23.13
C ARG A 572 -7.31 21.70 -24.14
N ASN A 573 -8.13 21.64 -25.21
CA ASN A 573 -7.95 20.68 -26.32
C ASN A 573 -7.75 19.23 -25.85
N ASN A 574 -8.57 18.79 -24.89
CA ASN A 574 -8.46 17.47 -24.30
C ASN A 574 -9.64 16.57 -24.72
N PRO A 575 -9.46 15.67 -25.70
CA PRO A 575 -10.53 14.75 -26.10
C PRO A 575 -10.87 13.73 -25.02
N GLU A 576 -9.98 13.49 -24.05
CA GLU A 576 -10.14 12.53 -22.95
C GLU A 576 -10.50 13.23 -21.62
N LEU A 577 -11.09 14.43 -21.69
CA LEU A 577 -11.42 15.23 -20.50
C LEU A 577 -12.26 14.44 -19.48
N LEU A 578 -13.25 13.69 -19.95
CA LEU A 578 -14.10 12.88 -19.08
C LEU A 578 -13.29 11.85 -18.28
N SER A 579 -12.42 11.12 -18.96
CA SER A 579 -11.56 10.11 -18.31
C SER A 579 -10.61 10.76 -17.30
N HIS A 580 -9.99 11.89 -17.64
CA HIS A 580 -9.10 12.60 -16.71
C HIS A 580 -9.85 13.13 -15.49
N LEU A 581 -11.06 13.66 -15.64
CA LEU A 581 -11.85 14.13 -14.49
C LEU A 581 -12.30 12.98 -13.59
N LYS A 582 -12.72 11.84 -14.17
CA LYS A 582 -12.98 10.62 -13.38
C LYS A 582 -11.75 10.21 -12.55
N ASN A 583 -10.56 10.22 -13.16
CA ASN A 583 -9.30 9.92 -12.46
C ASN A 583 -8.98 10.97 -11.38
N VAL A 584 -9.26 12.25 -11.60
CA VAL A 584 -9.10 13.31 -10.57
C VAL A 584 -9.91 12.96 -9.33
N TYR A 585 -11.20 12.69 -9.49
CA TYR A 585 -12.06 12.37 -8.33
C TYR A 585 -11.70 11.01 -7.73
N ARG A 586 -11.32 10.03 -8.53
CA ARG A 586 -10.76 8.77 -8.01
C ARG A 586 -9.54 9.01 -7.11
N VAL A 587 -8.62 9.87 -7.53
CA VAL A 587 -7.45 10.24 -6.73
C VAL A 587 -7.88 10.90 -5.44
N LEU A 588 -8.75 11.91 -5.48
CA LEU A 588 -9.20 12.63 -4.29
C LEU A 588 -9.91 11.70 -3.28
N LEU A 589 -10.82 10.86 -3.77
CA LEU A 589 -11.59 9.93 -2.95
C LEU A 589 -10.78 8.75 -2.39
N SER A 590 -9.58 8.49 -2.92
CA SER A 590 -8.70 7.38 -2.47
C SER A 590 -7.52 7.83 -1.58
N ARG A 591 -7.54 9.05 -1.01
CA ARG A 591 -6.41 9.57 -0.20
C ARG A 591 -6.48 9.26 1.29
N ALA A 592 -7.57 8.69 1.78
CA ALA A 592 -7.78 8.47 3.20
C ALA A 592 -7.53 7.03 3.64
N HIS A 593 -7.11 6.86 4.91
CA HIS A 593 -6.97 5.56 5.55
C HIS A 593 -8.25 5.10 6.24
N LYS A 594 -8.98 6.02 6.90
CA LYS A 594 -10.10 5.70 7.81
C LYS A 594 -11.45 6.18 7.31
N GLY A 595 -11.50 7.35 6.64
CA GLY A 595 -12.79 7.85 6.21
C GLY A 595 -12.72 8.92 5.12
N VAL A 596 -13.71 8.86 4.23
CA VAL A 596 -13.95 9.82 3.15
C VAL A 596 -15.31 10.46 3.36
N TYR A 597 -15.34 11.77 3.48
CA TYR A 597 -16.52 12.57 3.68
C TYR A 597 -16.72 13.44 2.45
N ILE A 598 -17.91 13.39 1.85
CA ILE A 598 -18.16 13.98 0.54
C ILE A 598 -19.28 15.01 0.63
N TYR A 599 -19.06 16.15 0.01
CA TYR A 599 -20.11 17.10 -0.34
C TYR A 599 -20.16 17.23 -1.86
N PHE A 600 -21.35 17.16 -2.44
CA PHE A 600 -21.57 17.30 -3.88
C PHE A 600 -22.16 18.67 -4.21
N VAL A 601 -21.54 19.39 -5.15
CA VAL A 601 -22.10 20.64 -5.69
C VAL A 601 -23.32 20.33 -6.56
N ASP A 602 -23.25 19.25 -7.37
CA ASP A 602 -24.36 18.78 -8.20
C ASP A 602 -25.24 17.76 -7.46
N LYS A 603 -26.51 18.06 -7.30
CA LYS A 603 -27.44 17.24 -6.53
C LYS A 603 -27.88 15.95 -7.23
N GLU A 604 -27.83 15.89 -8.55
CA GLU A 604 -28.13 14.64 -9.28
C GLU A 604 -26.97 13.64 -9.17
N THR A 605 -25.74 14.14 -9.20
CA THR A 605 -24.54 13.34 -8.91
C THR A 605 -24.56 12.81 -7.46
N GLU A 606 -24.98 13.63 -6.50
CA GLU A 606 -25.15 13.20 -5.10
C GLU A 606 -26.16 12.05 -4.99
N LYS A 607 -27.32 12.18 -5.62
CA LYS A 607 -28.35 11.12 -5.65
C LYS A 607 -27.83 9.84 -6.30
N TYR A 608 -27.02 9.96 -7.36
CA TYR A 608 -26.41 8.82 -8.01
C TYR A 608 -25.44 8.09 -7.05
N PHE A 609 -24.55 8.80 -6.38
CA PHE A 609 -23.66 8.22 -5.38
C PHE A 609 -24.44 7.58 -4.22
N LYS A 610 -25.45 8.28 -3.68
CA LYS A 610 -26.32 7.75 -2.59
C LYS A 610 -27.01 6.45 -3.00
N SER A 611 -27.40 6.30 -4.27
CA SER A 611 -28.06 5.06 -4.76
C SER A 611 -27.09 3.87 -4.92
N HIS A 612 -25.77 4.09 -4.85
CA HIS A 612 -24.73 3.07 -4.90
C HIS A 612 -24.05 2.84 -3.55
N LEU A 613 -24.50 3.52 -2.49
CA LEU A 613 -24.05 3.22 -1.14
C LEU A 613 -24.66 1.87 -0.70
N PRO A 614 -23.89 1.04 0.04
CA PRO A 614 -24.46 -0.14 0.65
C PRO A 614 -25.61 0.24 1.58
N GLU A 615 -26.70 -0.51 1.53
CA GLU A 615 -27.78 -0.37 2.50
C GLU A 615 -27.19 -0.60 3.89
N ILE A 616 -27.24 0.43 4.74
CA ILE A 616 -26.86 0.30 6.15
C ILE A 616 -27.98 -0.54 6.80
N ILE A 617 -27.73 -1.82 6.99
CA ILE A 617 -28.59 -2.71 7.79
C ILE A 617 -28.38 -2.41 9.27
#